data_b03b0cc85e57fffa596a79ab27c03832
#
_entry.id   b03b0cc85e57fffa596a79ab27c03832
#
_cell.length_a   1.000
_cell.length_b   1.000
_cell.length_c   1.000
_cell.angle_alpha   90.00
_cell.angle_beta   90.00
_cell.angle_gamma   90.00
#
_symmetry.space_group_name_H-M   'P 1'
#
loop_
_entity.id
_entity.type
_entity.pdbx_description
1 polymer ?
#
loop_
_entity_poly.entity_id
_entity_poly.type
_entity_poly.pdbx_seq_one_letter_code
_entity_poly.pdbx_strand_id
1 'polypeptide(L)'
;DYMNMIGLKTSVLIACAAKMGAIIAGAPQKDRDCLYDYGYNLGLAFQVADDYLDAYGDVKVFGKPIGGDILNEKKSWLTVRAFEKADAALREELMEAMSARAESEEEKAAKISRVKAIYDTLKVGEDAKKAIVELTDRALACVSEICKGESFEILRDFADRLVGRTK
;
A
#
# COMPACT_ATOMS: atom_id res chain seq x y z
N ASP A 1 -3.75 13.83 -0.75
CA ASP A 1 -5.18 13.39 -0.67
C ASP A 1 -5.32 11.86 -0.72
N TYR A 2 -4.52 11.13 -1.53
CA TYR A 2 -4.56 9.67 -1.60
C TYR A 2 -4.33 9.00 -0.22
N MET A 3 -3.25 9.37 0.50
CA MET A 3 -2.93 8.80 1.82
C MET A 3 -4.05 9.03 2.84
N ASN A 4 -4.71 10.19 2.80
CA ASN A 4 -5.86 10.45 3.65
C ASN A 4 -7.05 9.55 3.29
N MET A 5 -7.33 9.37 2.01
CA MET A 5 -8.42 8.52 1.53
C MET A 5 -8.24 7.07 1.98
N ILE A 6 -7.06 6.47 1.77
CA ILE A 6 -6.79 5.08 2.20
C ILE A 6 -6.72 4.96 3.72
N GLY A 7 -6.25 6.01 4.41
CA GLY A 7 -6.29 6.10 5.86
C GLY A 7 -7.72 5.92 6.38
N LEU A 8 -8.65 6.70 5.86
CA LEU A 8 -10.07 6.64 6.24
C LEU A 8 -10.76 5.33 5.77
N LYS A 9 -10.41 4.83 4.58
CA LYS A 9 -11.04 3.65 3.98
C LYS A 9 -10.60 2.34 4.66
N THR A 10 -9.32 2.22 5.03
CA THR A 10 -8.72 0.95 5.46
C THR A 10 -8.06 1.07 6.83
N SER A 11 -7.14 2.05 7.00
CA SER A 11 -6.26 2.10 8.17
C SER A 11 -7.00 2.35 9.48
N VAL A 12 -8.00 3.24 9.47
CA VAL A 12 -8.79 3.56 10.68
C VAL A 12 -9.43 2.32 11.30
N LEU A 13 -9.93 1.38 10.49
CA LEU A 13 -10.56 0.17 11.02
C LEU A 13 -9.54 -0.74 11.70
N ILE A 14 -8.36 -0.91 11.10
CA ILE A 14 -7.26 -1.69 11.69
C ILE A 14 -6.77 -1.02 12.98
N ALA A 15 -6.59 0.30 12.96
CA ALA A 15 -6.21 1.10 14.11
C ALA A 15 -7.22 1.00 15.27
N CYS A 16 -8.51 1.11 14.95
CA CYS A 16 -9.58 0.94 15.94
C CYS A 16 -9.56 -0.46 16.55
N ALA A 17 -9.39 -1.51 15.76
CA ALA A 17 -9.33 -2.87 16.25
C ALA A 17 -8.16 -3.08 17.23
N ALA A 18 -6.96 -2.57 16.88
CA ALA A 18 -5.80 -2.63 17.76
C ALA A 18 -6.00 -1.86 19.07
N LYS A 19 -6.56 -0.63 18.99
CA LYS A 19 -6.89 0.18 20.16
C LYS A 19 -7.97 -0.47 21.04
N MET A 20 -8.98 -1.08 20.44
CA MET A 20 -10.02 -1.81 21.19
C MET A 20 -9.44 -2.98 22.00
N GLY A 21 -8.50 -3.74 21.43
CA GLY A 21 -7.77 -4.78 22.15
C GLY A 21 -7.06 -4.23 23.38
N ALA A 22 -6.37 -3.10 23.24
CA ALA A 22 -5.70 -2.42 24.34
C ALA A 22 -6.69 -1.92 25.44
N ILE A 23 -7.85 -1.41 25.04
CA ILE A 23 -8.88 -0.97 25.98
C ILE A 23 -9.43 -2.15 26.79
N ILE A 24 -9.73 -3.27 26.13
CA ILE A 24 -10.23 -4.49 26.78
C ILE A 24 -9.20 -5.05 27.78
N ALA A 25 -7.91 -4.97 27.43
CA ALA A 25 -6.81 -5.38 28.29
C ALA A 25 -6.53 -4.41 29.47
N GLY A 26 -7.26 -3.29 29.56
CA GLY A 26 -7.06 -2.29 30.63
C GLY A 26 -5.79 -1.46 30.48
N ALA A 27 -5.19 -1.42 29.27
CA ALA A 27 -3.94 -0.69 29.03
C ALA A 27 -4.08 0.82 29.33
N PRO A 28 -3.00 1.51 29.75
CA PRO A 28 -3.02 2.95 29.93
C PRO A 28 -3.22 3.69 28.60
N GLN A 29 -3.65 4.96 28.65
CA GLN A 29 -3.99 5.74 27.47
C GLN A 29 -2.85 5.83 26.46
N LYS A 30 -1.62 6.01 26.93
CA LYS A 30 -0.42 6.04 26.08
C LYS A 30 -0.32 4.78 25.20
N ASP A 31 -0.50 3.62 25.81
CA ASP A 31 -0.36 2.33 25.09
C ASP A 31 -1.51 2.10 24.12
N ARG A 32 -2.72 2.56 24.45
CA ARG A 32 -3.89 2.55 23.54
C ARG A 32 -3.63 3.40 22.30
N ASP A 33 -3.01 4.56 22.47
CA ASP A 33 -2.69 5.46 21.37
C ASP A 33 -1.53 4.91 20.53
N CYS A 34 -0.52 4.33 21.14
CA CYS A 34 0.56 3.62 20.42
C CYS A 34 0.03 2.46 19.55
N LEU A 35 -0.91 1.65 20.07
CA LEU A 35 -1.52 0.57 19.31
C LEU A 35 -2.45 1.08 18.20
N TYR A 36 -3.11 2.22 18.39
CA TYR A 36 -3.83 2.89 17.33
C TYR A 36 -2.89 3.31 16.19
N ASP A 37 -1.78 3.99 16.53
CA ASP A 37 -0.80 4.47 15.56
C ASP A 37 -0.10 3.31 14.83
N TYR A 38 0.19 2.21 15.53
CA TYR A 38 0.66 0.97 14.93
C TYR A 38 -0.32 0.46 13.87
N GLY A 39 -1.57 0.28 14.23
CA GLY A 39 -2.60 -0.22 13.31
C GLY A 39 -2.84 0.71 12.13
N TYR A 40 -2.78 2.04 12.36
CA TYR A 40 -2.97 3.03 11.31
C TYR A 40 -1.84 3.01 10.27
N ASN A 41 -0.58 3.06 10.70
CA ASN A 41 0.57 3.00 9.80
C ASN A 41 0.65 1.66 9.07
N LEU A 42 0.36 0.56 9.75
CA LEU A 42 0.32 -0.76 9.14
C LEU A 42 -0.78 -0.88 8.08
N GLY A 43 -1.94 -0.29 8.31
CA GLY A 43 -3.02 -0.22 7.32
C GLY A 43 -2.65 0.59 6.07
N LEU A 44 -1.89 1.69 6.25
CA LEU A 44 -1.35 2.45 5.12
C LEU A 44 -0.32 1.62 4.33
N ALA A 45 0.62 0.95 5.03
CA ALA A 45 1.61 0.08 4.40
C ALA A 45 0.94 -1.05 3.61
N PHE A 46 -0.09 -1.67 4.19
CA PHE A 46 -0.87 -2.72 3.53
C PHE A 46 -1.52 -2.24 2.23
N GLN A 47 -2.11 -1.04 2.23
CA GLN A 47 -2.76 -0.52 1.04
C GLN A 47 -1.76 -0.17 -0.07
N VAL A 48 -0.60 0.42 0.28
CA VAL A 48 0.47 0.67 -0.70
C VAL A 48 1.00 -0.65 -1.26
N ALA A 49 1.12 -1.68 -0.41
CA ALA A 49 1.54 -3.02 -0.84
C ALA A 49 0.51 -3.69 -1.77
N ASP A 50 -0.80 -3.54 -1.50
CA ASP A 50 -1.87 -4.07 -2.37
C ASP A 50 -1.82 -3.41 -3.75
N ASP A 51 -1.69 -2.09 -3.82
CA ASP A 51 -1.55 -1.33 -5.08
C ASP A 51 -0.26 -1.72 -5.84
N TYR A 52 0.85 -1.95 -5.11
CA TYR A 52 2.10 -2.43 -5.70
C TYR A 52 1.93 -3.83 -6.32
N LEU A 53 1.29 -4.74 -5.59
CA LEU A 53 1.07 -6.11 -6.05
C LEU A 53 0.10 -6.18 -7.24
N ASP A 54 -0.87 -5.28 -7.33
CA ASP A 54 -1.76 -5.21 -8.51
C ASP A 54 -0.98 -4.93 -9.81
N ALA A 55 0.11 -4.15 -9.74
CA ALA A 55 0.93 -3.85 -10.92
C ALA A 55 2.12 -4.80 -11.11
N TYR A 56 2.77 -5.23 -10.02
CA TYR A 56 4.08 -5.90 -10.03
C TYR A 56 4.08 -7.29 -9.38
N GLY A 57 2.96 -7.76 -8.86
CA GLY A 57 2.87 -9.05 -8.20
C GLY A 57 2.99 -10.24 -9.16
N ASP A 58 3.18 -11.42 -8.61
CA ASP A 58 3.03 -12.68 -9.34
C ASP A 58 1.58 -13.16 -9.21
N VAL A 59 0.93 -13.43 -10.35
CA VAL A 59 -0.45 -13.94 -10.41
C VAL A 59 -0.63 -15.20 -9.53
N LYS A 60 0.39 -16.05 -9.46
CA LYS A 60 0.35 -17.29 -8.66
C LYS A 60 0.35 -17.03 -7.16
N VAL A 61 0.96 -15.93 -6.72
CA VAL A 61 1.06 -15.53 -5.31
C VAL A 61 -0.09 -14.61 -4.93
N PHE A 62 -0.43 -13.67 -5.79
CA PHE A 62 -1.47 -12.68 -5.53
C PHE A 62 -2.89 -13.25 -5.69
N GLY A 63 -3.04 -14.29 -6.53
CA GLY A 63 -4.33 -14.97 -6.74
C GLY A 63 -5.35 -14.16 -7.55
N LYS A 64 -4.95 -13.02 -8.11
CA LYS A 64 -5.77 -12.13 -8.94
C LYS A 64 -5.02 -11.78 -10.24
N PRO A 65 -5.73 -11.42 -11.32
CA PRO A 65 -5.11 -10.85 -12.50
C PRO A 65 -4.33 -9.57 -12.16
N ILE A 66 -3.16 -9.40 -12.77
CA ILE A 66 -2.32 -8.22 -12.61
C ILE A 66 -2.84 -7.06 -13.48
N GLY A 67 -2.72 -5.83 -12.96
CA GLY A 67 -3.06 -4.60 -13.70
C GLY A 67 -4.54 -4.21 -13.63
N GLY A 68 -5.30 -4.78 -12.69
CA GLY A 68 -6.70 -4.44 -12.48
C GLY A 68 -6.91 -2.95 -12.19
N ASP A 69 -6.02 -2.34 -11.43
CA ASP A 69 -6.08 -0.92 -11.11
C ASP A 69 -5.83 -0.03 -12.34
N ILE A 70 -4.93 -0.46 -13.23
CA ILE A 70 -4.66 0.22 -14.51
C ILE A 70 -5.87 0.12 -15.43
N LEU A 71 -6.43 -1.09 -15.58
CA LEU A 71 -7.59 -1.31 -16.45
C LEU A 71 -8.83 -0.54 -16.00
N ASN A 72 -9.01 -0.39 -14.69
CA ASN A 72 -10.13 0.34 -14.10
C ASN A 72 -9.82 1.84 -13.85
N GLU A 73 -8.72 2.36 -14.38
CA GLU A 73 -8.32 3.77 -14.26
C GLU A 73 -8.28 4.28 -12.81
N LYS A 74 -7.94 3.39 -11.88
CA LYS A 74 -7.92 3.75 -10.46
C LYS A 74 -6.79 4.72 -10.14
N LYS A 75 -7.09 5.63 -9.24
CA LYS A 75 -6.09 6.51 -8.61
C LYS A 75 -5.37 5.74 -7.50
N SER A 76 -4.66 4.66 -7.88
CA SER A 76 -3.81 3.89 -6.97
C SER A 76 -2.60 4.72 -6.51
N TRP A 77 -1.89 4.24 -5.49
CA TRP A 77 -0.66 4.88 -5.01
C TRP A 77 0.35 5.06 -6.14
N LEU A 78 0.52 4.02 -6.99
CA LEU A 78 1.44 4.06 -8.12
C LEU A 78 1.04 5.13 -9.14
N THR A 79 -0.25 5.17 -9.49
CA THR A 79 -0.79 6.17 -10.43
C THR A 79 -0.57 7.60 -9.91
N VAL A 80 -0.92 7.85 -8.65
CA VAL A 80 -0.76 9.19 -8.04
C VAL A 80 0.71 9.57 -8.00
N ARG A 81 1.59 8.66 -7.58
CA ARG A 81 3.03 8.88 -7.51
C ARG A 81 3.64 9.13 -8.88
N ALA A 82 3.19 8.41 -9.91
CA ALA A 82 3.62 8.65 -11.29
C ALA A 82 3.26 10.06 -11.75
N PHE A 83 2.03 10.51 -11.51
CA PHE A 83 1.62 11.87 -11.85
C PHE A 83 2.37 12.96 -11.08
N GLU A 84 2.80 12.71 -9.85
CA GLU A 84 3.63 13.65 -9.07
C GLU A 84 5.03 13.80 -9.66
N LYS A 85 5.62 12.71 -10.19
CA LYS A 85 6.99 12.69 -10.71
C LYS A 85 7.11 13.02 -12.19
N ALA A 86 6.05 12.82 -12.96
CA ALA A 86 6.04 13.01 -14.39
C ALA A 86 6.20 14.51 -14.76
N ASP A 87 7.06 14.78 -15.72
CA ASP A 87 7.07 16.04 -16.44
C ASP A 87 5.82 16.19 -17.34
N ALA A 88 5.71 17.30 -18.05
CA ALA A 88 4.51 17.58 -18.85
C ALA A 88 4.28 16.51 -19.94
N ALA A 89 5.34 16.05 -20.62
CA ALA A 89 5.22 15.08 -21.70
C ALA A 89 4.83 13.68 -21.19
N LEU A 90 5.51 13.18 -20.14
CA LEU A 90 5.16 11.89 -19.52
C LEU A 90 3.80 11.91 -18.85
N ARG A 91 3.37 13.06 -18.33
CA ARG A 91 2.04 13.23 -17.76
C ARG A 91 0.94 13.09 -18.80
N GLU A 92 1.12 13.69 -19.96
CA GLU A 92 0.20 13.56 -21.08
C GLU A 92 0.16 12.11 -21.59
N GLU A 93 1.34 11.49 -21.76
CA GLU A 93 1.45 10.09 -22.14
C GLU A 93 0.76 9.13 -21.14
N LEU A 94 0.94 9.36 -19.84
CA LEU A 94 0.30 8.59 -18.79
C LEU A 94 -1.22 8.75 -18.81
N MET A 95 -1.71 9.97 -18.99
CA MET A 95 -3.16 10.24 -19.12
C MET A 95 -3.74 9.50 -20.32
N GLU A 96 -3.10 9.59 -21.48
CA GLU A 96 -3.53 8.89 -22.69
C GLU A 96 -3.51 7.37 -22.49
N ALA A 97 -2.42 6.81 -21.93
CA ALA A 97 -2.31 5.39 -21.67
C ALA A 97 -3.36 4.87 -20.69
N MET A 98 -3.64 5.62 -19.61
CA MET A 98 -4.66 5.25 -18.61
C MET A 98 -6.07 5.29 -19.18
N SER A 99 -6.41 6.29 -20.02
CA SER A 99 -7.75 6.46 -20.60
C SER A 99 -8.00 5.63 -21.87
N ALA A 100 -6.97 4.95 -22.40
CA ALA A 100 -7.10 4.11 -23.57
C ALA A 100 -8.14 2.99 -23.34
N ARG A 101 -9.07 2.84 -24.29
CA ARG A 101 -10.05 1.76 -24.28
C ARG A 101 -9.35 0.43 -24.58
N ALA A 102 -9.72 -0.63 -23.89
CA ALA A 102 -9.16 -1.95 -24.06
C ALA A 102 -10.26 -2.99 -23.87
N GLU A 103 -10.71 -3.63 -24.95
CA GLU A 103 -11.82 -4.59 -24.95
C GLU A 103 -11.28 -6.02 -25.05
N SER A 104 -10.33 -6.27 -25.96
CA SER A 104 -9.70 -7.58 -26.09
C SER A 104 -8.61 -7.81 -25.03
N GLU A 105 -8.23 -9.06 -24.80
CA GLU A 105 -7.15 -9.40 -23.86
C GLU A 105 -5.79 -8.88 -24.32
N GLU A 106 -5.57 -8.81 -25.65
CA GLU A 106 -4.37 -8.23 -26.23
C GLU A 106 -4.29 -6.72 -25.96
N GLU A 107 -5.40 -6.00 -26.11
CA GLU A 107 -5.47 -4.56 -25.83
C GLU A 107 -5.28 -4.28 -24.33
N LYS A 108 -5.86 -5.09 -23.45
CA LYS A 108 -5.66 -5.00 -21.99
C LYS A 108 -4.20 -5.20 -21.62
N ALA A 109 -3.57 -6.23 -22.18
CA ALA A 109 -2.15 -6.49 -21.94
C ALA A 109 -1.27 -5.34 -22.46
N ALA A 110 -1.58 -4.78 -23.62
CA ALA A 110 -0.86 -3.64 -24.19
C ALA A 110 -1.01 -2.38 -23.32
N LYS A 111 -2.23 -2.07 -22.85
CA LYS A 111 -2.50 -0.96 -21.92
C LYS A 111 -1.69 -1.11 -20.63
N ILE A 112 -1.76 -2.27 -20.00
CA ILE A 112 -1.00 -2.56 -18.78
C ILE A 112 0.50 -2.39 -19.02
N SER A 113 1.03 -2.95 -20.09
CA SER A 113 2.44 -2.86 -20.43
C SER A 113 2.91 -1.41 -20.65
N ARG A 114 2.11 -0.61 -21.38
CA ARG A 114 2.40 0.81 -21.63
C ARG A 114 2.46 1.62 -20.34
N VAL A 115 1.47 1.47 -19.46
CA VAL A 115 1.43 2.19 -18.18
C VAL A 115 2.58 1.75 -17.26
N LYS A 116 2.87 0.45 -17.19
CA LYS A 116 4.00 -0.07 -16.41
C LYS A 116 5.35 0.46 -16.91
N ALA A 117 5.54 0.58 -18.21
CA ALA A 117 6.77 1.16 -18.76
C ALA A 117 7.00 2.62 -18.29
N ILE A 118 5.93 3.40 -18.17
CA ILE A 118 5.98 4.75 -17.60
C ILE A 118 6.30 4.69 -16.09
N TYR A 119 5.66 3.79 -15.34
CA TYR A 119 5.98 3.59 -13.92
C TYR A 119 7.44 3.21 -13.70
N ASP A 120 7.99 2.33 -14.53
CA ASP A 120 9.38 1.89 -14.46
C ASP A 120 10.36 3.05 -14.79
N THR A 121 10.06 3.84 -15.82
CA THR A 121 10.82 5.04 -16.17
C THR A 121 10.88 6.03 -15.00
N LEU A 122 9.77 6.21 -14.30
CA LEU A 122 9.66 7.08 -13.13
C LEU A 122 10.09 6.42 -11.82
N LYS A 123 10.47 5.13 -11.83
CA LYS A 123 10.87 4.32 -10.65
C LYS A 123 9.80 4.30 -9.55
N VAL A 124 8.54 4.28 -9.94
CA VAL A 124 7.42 4.35 -9.00
C VAL A 124 7.35 3.08 -8.14
N GLY A 125 7.70 1.92 -8.71
CA GLY A 125 7.75 0.66 -7.98
C GLY A 125 8.80 0.65 -6.86
N GLU A 126 9.96 1.29 -7.09
CA GLU A 126 11.00 1.46 -6.05
C GLU A 126 10.50 2.37 -4.92
N ASP A 127 9.84 3.49 -5.29
CA ASP A 127 9.25 4.41 -4.32
C ASP A 127 8.16 3.71 -3.47
N ALA A 128 7.34 2.84 -4.07
CA ALA A 128 6.33 2.08 -3.36
C ALA A 128 6.95 1.14 -2.32
N LYS A 129 7.97 0.38 -2.70
CA LYS A 129 8.70 -0.50 -1.77
C LYS A 129 9.29 0.28 -0.60
N LYS A 130 9.87 1.46 -0.88
CA LYS A 130 10.42 2.33 0.16
C LYS A 130 9.32 2.84 1.11
N ALA A 131 8.20 3.30 0.56
CA ALA A 131 7.06 3.76 1.36
C ALA A 131 6.49 2.65 2.26
N ILE A 132 6.40 1.41 1.75
CA ILE A 132 5.96 0.24 2.52
C ILE A 132 6.89 0.01 3.73
N VAL A 133 8.20 0.01 3.51
CA VAL A 133 9.19 -0.17 4.58
C VAL A 133 9.08 0.96 5.60
N GLU A 134 9.07 2.22 5.16
CA GLU A 134 8.99 3.38 6.06
C GLU A 134 7.72 3.39 6.92
N LEU A 135 6.57 3.00 6.35
CA LEU A 135 5.30 2.91 7.08
C LEU A 135 5.31 1.75 8.08
N THR A 136 5.88 0.61 7.69
CA THR A 136 6.03 -0.56 8.57
C THR A 136 6.96 -0.24 9.74
N ASP A 137 8.09 0.40 9.47
CA ASP A 137 9.04 0.82 10.52
C ASP A 137 8.41 1.81 11.50
N ARG A 138 7.60 2.77 11.01
CA ARG A 138 6.84 3.68 11.88
C ARG A 138 5.84 2.93 12.75
N ALA A 139 5.13 1.95 12.20
CA ALA A 139 4.22 1.12 12.98
C ALA A 139 4.97 0.37 14.09
N LEU A 140 6.06 -0.29 13.77
CA LEU A 140 6.86 -1.04 14.73
C LEU A 140 7.53 -0.14 15.78
N ALA A 141 7.96 1.06 15.40
CA ALA A 141 8.52 2.02 16.33
C ALA A 141 7.55 2.39 17.46
N CYS A 142 6.26 2.60 17.14
CA CYS A 142 5.24 2.89 18.16
C CYS A 142 5.18 1.78 19.22
N VAL A 143 5.09 0.52 18.79
CA VAL A 143 4.90 -0.60 19.72
C VAL A 143 6.21 -1.05 20.39
N SER A 144 7.37 -0.75 19.83
CA SER A 144 8.66 -1.07 20.43
C SER A 144 8.90 -0.35 21.77
N GLU A 145 8.20 0.74 22.04
CA GLU A 145 8.26 1.44 23.31
C GLU A 145 7.48 0.73 24.42
N ILE A 146 6.36 0.08 24.08
CA ILE A 146 5.41 -0.48 25.04
C ILE A 146 5.44 -2.01 25.11
N CYS A 147 5.89 -2.69 24.05
CA CYS A 147 5.99 -4.14 23.97
C CYS A 147 7.45 -4.58 23.90
N LYS A 148 7.79 -5.66 24.61
CA LYS A 148 9.13 -6.24 24.62
C LYS A 148 9.06 -7.77 24.52
N GLY A 149 10.16 -8.38 24.04
CA GLY A 149 10.25 -9.84 23.93
C GLY A 149 9.14 -10.42 23.04
N GLU A 150 8.52 -11.48 23.49
CA GLU A 150 7.52 -12.23 22.72
C GLU A 150 6.35 -11.38 22.21
N SER A 151 5.86 -10.45 23.03
CA SER A 151 4.75 -9.56 22.62
C SER A 151 5.11 -8.65 21.45
N PHE A 152 6.34 -8.14 21.40
CA PHE A 152 6.83 -7.37 20.26
C PHE A 152 7.01 -8.24 19.02
N GLU A 153 7.56 -9.46 19.19
CA GLU A 153 7.75 -10.40 18.09
C GLU A 153 6.41 -10.79 17.43
N ILE A 154 5.35 -11.01 18.22
CA ILE A 154 4.00 -11.29 17.69
C ILE A 154 3.51 -10.13 16.81
N LEU A 155 3.68 -8.89 17.25
CA LEU A 155 3.24 -7.72 16.45
C LEU A 155 4.12 -7.53 15.20
N ARG A 156 5.42 -7.80 15.30
CA ARG A 156 6.33 -7.78 14.15
C ARG A 156 5.95 -8.85 13.13
N ASP A 157 5.77 -10.09 13.56
CA ASP A 157 5.37 -11.19 12.68
C ASP A 157 4.01 -10.92 12.01
N PHE A 158 3.08 -10.29 12.72
CA PHE A 158 1.81 -9.88 12.13
C PHE A 158 2.02 -8.82 11.04
N ALA A 159 2.85 -7.81 11.29
CA ALA A 159 3.20 -6.79 10.31
C ALA A 159 3.85 -7.43 9.07
N ASP A 160 4.84 -8.29 9.25
CA ASP A 160 5.55 -8.98 8.19
C ASP A 160 4.61 -9.85 7.33
N ARG A 161 3.66 -10.55 7.94
CA ARG A 161 2.65 -11.35 7.20
C ARG A 161 1.66 -10.50 6.43
N LEU A 162 1.28 -9.36 6.99
CA LEU A 162 0.29 -8.49 6.37
C LEU A 162 0.87 -7.76 5.14
N VAL A 163 2.11 -7.29 5.24
CA VAL A 163 2.79 -6.46 4.25
C VAL A 163 3.77 -7.28 3.39
N GLY A 164 4.29 -8.39 3.91
CA GLY A 164 5.34 -9.22 3.30
C GLY A 164 4.90 -10.04 2.09
N ARG A 165 3.66 -9.87 1.61
CA ARG A 165 3.18 -10.49 0.35
C ARG A 165 3.90 -9.97 -0.90
N THR A 166 4.83 -9.02 -0.71
CA THR A 166 5.63 -8.41 -1.79
C THR A 166 6.95 -9.14 -2.09
N LYS A 167 7.21 -10.27 -1.39
CA LYS A 167 8.42 -11.08 -1.59
C LYS A 167 8.13 -12.25 -2.51
#